data_8673446fdd9859dbc5799b2e1c38d588
#
_entry.id   8673446fdd9859dbc5799b2e1c38d588
#
_cell.length_a   1.000
_cell.length_b   1.000
_cell.length_c   1.000
_cell.angle_alpha   90.00
_cell.angle_beta   90.00
_cell.angle_gamma   90.00
#
_symmetry.space_group_name_H-M   'P 1'
#
loop_
_entity.id
_entity.type
_entity.pdbx_description
1 polymer ?
#
loop_
_entity_poly.entity_id
_entity_poly.type
_entity_poly.pdbx_seq_one_letter_code
_entity_poly.pdbx_strand_id
1 'polypeptide(L)'
;MEENINERLSELGTKILATTRNELYIHMRFLDVALSSFAYVIDPSVNGVGTDGMCMFYHPGALGGMYRQNRVRMNRAYLHMVLHCILHHVTRRKGRDKTLWNISCDIAVESIIDHWHLKCIHMVQTRLRKDIYGQLERLSLIHISEPTRP
;
A
#
# COMPACT_ATOMS: atom_id res chain seq x y z
N MET A 1 -19.65 20.48 -19.58
CA MET A 1 -18.34 20.03 -20.11
C MET A 1 -17.44 19.51 -19.00
N GLU A 2 -17.27 20.22 -17.89
CA GLU A 2 -16.46 19.76 -16.73
C GLU A 2 -17.06 18.52 -16.05
N GLU A 3 -18.37 18.43 -15.92
CA GLU A 3 -19.07 17.27 -15.34
C GLU A 3 -18.80 15.98 -16.13
N ASN A 4 -18.81 16.05 -17.45
CA ASN A 4 -18.50 14.92 -18.35
C ASN A 4 -17.01 14.48 -18.24
N ILE A 5 -16.09 15.41 -18.00
CA ILE A 5 -14.66 15.10 -17.80
C ILE A 5 -14.47 14.39 -16.47
N ASN A 6 -15.08 14.88 -15.39
CA ASN A 6 -14.98 14.27 -14.07
C ASN A 6 -15.58 12.86 -14.04
N GLU A 7 -16.69 12.64 -14.72
CA GLU A 7 -17.30 11.32 -14.84
C GLU A 7 -16.37 10.34 -15.58
N ARG A 8 -15.78 10.75 -16.70
CA ARG A 8 -14.79 9.94 -17.44
C ARG A 8 -13.53 9.63 -16.64
N LEU A 9 -13.05 10.59 -15.87
CA LEU A 9 -11.89 10.39 -14.97
C LEU A 9 -12.22 9.39 -13.86
N SER A 10 -13.44 9.45 -13.32
CA SER A 10 -13.93 8.50 -12.31
C SER A 10 -14.05 7.09 -12.87
N GLU A 11 -14.64 6.94 -14.06
CA GLU A 11 -14.73 5.64 -14.73
C GLU A 11 -13.35 5.04 -15.03
N LEU A 12 -12.42 5.86 -15.55
CA LEU A 12 -11.06 5.41 -15.84
C LEU A 12 -10.32 4.98 -14.59
N GLY A 13 -10.40 5.78 -13.53
CA GLY A 13 -9.77 5.46 -12.25
C GLY A 13 -10.32 4.16 -11.65
N THR A 14 -11.62 3.99 -11.67
CA THR A 14 -12.30 2.76 -11.22
C THR A 14 -11.85 1.54 -12.03
N LYS A 15 -11.73 1.68 -13.35
CA LYS A 15 -11.22 0.60 -14.22
C LYS A 15 -9.77 0.22 -13.91
N ILE A 16 -8.91 1.21 -13.69
CA ILE A 16 -7.51 0.98 -13.31
C ILE A 16 -7.43 0.23 -11.99
N LEU A 17 -8.14 0.69 -10.95
CA LEU A 17 -8.14 0.06 -9.64
C LEU A 17 -8.76 -1.34 -9.67
N ALA A 18 -9.84 -1.55 -10.40
CA ALA A 18 -10.46 -2.87 -10.56
C ALA A 18 -9.55 -3.84 -11.32
N THR A 19 -8.85 -3.40 -12.35
CA THR A 19 -7.88 -4.21 -13.08
C THR A 19 -6.71 -4.59 -12.19
N THR A 20 -6.18 -3.65 -11.42
CA THR A 20 -5.10 -3.86 -10.44
C THR A 20 -5.54 -4.86 -9.37
N ARG A 21 -6.73 -4.69 -8.80
CA ARG A 21 -7.31 -5.65 -7.85
C ARG A 21 -7.40 -7.06 -8.43
N ASN A 22 -7.89 -7.18 -9.65
CA ASN A 22 -8.06 -8.48 -10.30
C ASN A 22 -6.71 -9.18 -10.56
N GLU A 23 -5.68 -8.43 -10.94
CA GLU A 23 -4.34 -8.97 -11.11
C GLU A 23 -3.76 -9.46 -9.78
N LEU A 24 -3.92 -8.69 -8.71
CA LEU A 24 -3.53 -9.11 -7.35
C LEU A 24 -4.32 -10.34 -6.89
N TYR A 25 -5.62 -10.39 -7.14
CA TYR A 25 -6.47 -11.51 -6.77
C TYR A 25 -6.02 -12.83 -7.41
N ILE A 26 -5.59 -12.83 -8.67
CA ILE A 26 -5.10 -14.04 -9.35
C ILE A 26 -3.93 -14.66 -8.59
N HIS A 27 -3.05 -13.84 -8.03
CA HIS A 27 -1.84 -14.27 -7.33
C HIS A 27 -2.02 -14.42 -5.81
N MET A 28 -3.03 -13.77 -5.23
CA MET A 28 -3.23 -13.65 -3.78
C MET A 28 -4.70 -13.88 -3.40
N ARG A 29 -5.27 -15.02 -3.77
CA ARG A 29 -6.69 -15.36 -3.52
C ARG A 29 -7.06 -15.35 -2.04
N PHE A 30 -6.10 -15.61 -1.15
CA PHE A 30 -6.30 -15.54 0.29
C PHE A 30 -6.60 -14.12 0.81
N LEU A 31 -6.36 -13.08 0.00
CA LEU A 31 -6.70 -11.69 0.30
C LEU A 31 -8.00 -11.22 -0.35
N ASP A 32 -8.82 -12.08 -0.93
CA ASP A 32 -10.00 -11.72 -1.73
C ASP A 32 -10.90 -10.71 -1.01
N VAL A 33 -11.28 -10.99 0.22
CA VAL A 33 -12.15 -10.10 1.01
C VAL A 33 -11.50 -8.72 1.21
N ALA A 34 -10.22 -8.68 1.55
CA ALA A 34 -9.51 -7.43 1.78
C ALA A 34 -9.31 -6.63 0.47
N LEU A 35 -8.95 -7.31 -0.62
CA LEU A 35 -8.78 -6.70 -1.94
C LEU A 35 -10.08 -6.08 -2.47
N SER A 36 -11.23 -6.67 -2.11
CA SER A 36 -12.55 -6.28 -2.60
C SER A 36 -13.31 -5.32 -1.67
N SER A 37 -12.71 -4.93 -0.54
CA SER A 37 -13.41 -4.16 0.50
C SER A 37 -13.47 -2.65 0.24
N PHE A 38 -12.65 -2.11 -0.66
CA PHE A 38 -12.57 -0.66 -0.88
C PHE A 38 -13.67 -0.11 -1.77
N ALA A 39 -14.28 0.99 -1.33
CA ALA A 39 -14.95 1.94 -2.21
C ALA A 39 -13.90 2.89 -2.82
N TYR A 40 -13.97 3.15 -4.11
CA TYR A 40 -13.02 4.04 -4.80
C TYR A 40 -13.56 5.46 -4.86
N VAL A 41 -12.76 6.43 -4.41
CA VAL A 41 -13.16 7.84 -4.31
C VAL A 41 -12.08 8.74 -4.89
N ILE A 42 -12.45 9.63 -5.79
CA ILE A 42 -11.55 10.66 -6.30
C ILE A 42 -11.27 11.67 -5.18
N ASP A 43 -9.99 11.93 -4.93
CA ASP A 43 -9.52 13.00 -4.06
C ASP A 43 -8.24 13.60 -4.65
N PRO A 44 -8.33 14.79 -5.27
CA PRO A 44 -7.15 15.46 -5.85
C PRO A 44 -6.12 15.91 -4.81
N SER A 45 -6.43 15.88 -3.52
CA SER A 45 -5.50 16.26 -2.45
C SER A 45 -4.51 15.16 -2.09
N VAL A 46 -4.80 13.90 -2.45
CA VAL A 46 -3.88 12.79 -2.18
C VAL A 46 -2.77 12.71 -3.23
N ASN A 47 -1.58 12.36 -2.80
CA ASN A 47 -0.45 12.14 -3.70
C ASN A 47 -0.40 10.67 -4.15
N GLY A 48 -1.18 10.34 -5.18
CA GLY A 48 -1.29 8.98 -5.70
C GLY A 48 -2.52 8.27 -5.17
N VAL A 49 -2.37 7.43 -4.16
CA VAL A 49 -3.43 6.70 -3.47
C VAL A 49 -3.32 6.84 -1.96
N GLY A 50 -4.46 6.79 -1.28
CA GLY A 50 -4.55 6.84 0.18
C GLY A 50 -5.75 6.04 0.68
N THR A 51 -5.85 5.78 1.98
CA THR A 51 -6.99 5.08 2.57
C THR A 51 -7.32 5.57 3.97
N ASP A 52 -8.59 5.51 4.31
CA ASP A 52 -9.12 5.68 5.68
C ASP A 52 -9.51 4.34 6.33
N GLY A 53 -9.28 3.23 5.62
CA GLY A 53 -9.66 1.88 6.03
C GLY A 53 -10.94 1.35 5.38
N MET A 54 -11.76 2.21 4.77
CA MET A 54 -13.00 1.85 4.05
C MET A 54 -12.94 2.24 2.58
N CYS A 55 -12.39 3.40 2.29
CA CYS A 55 -12.25 3.93 0.95
C CYS A 55 -10.79 3.91 0.51
N MET A 56 -10.59 3.77 -0.79
CA MET A 56 -9.34 4.06 -1.45
C MET A 56 -9.50 5.38 -2.20
N PHE A 57 -8.83 6.41 -1.71
CA PHE A 57 -8.79 7.73 -2.32
C PHE A 57 -7.68 7.78 -3.36
N TYR A 58 -7.90 8.47 -4.46
CA TYR A 58 -6.91 8.57 -5.53
C TYR A 58 -6.96 9.90 -6.26
N HIS A 59 -5.77 10.35 -6.68
CA HIS A 59 -5.62 11.46 -7.63
C HIS A 59 -5.66 10.89 -9.06
N PRO A 60 -6.63 11.28 -9.92
CA PRO A 60 -6.81 10.65 -11.23
C PRO A 60 -5.58 10.72 -12.13
N GLY A 61 -4.92 11.88 -12.19
CA GLY A 61 -3.72 12.09 -13.00
C GLY A 61 -2.53 11.26 -12.52
N ALA A 62 -2.30 11.22 -11.20
CA ALA A 62 -1.22 10.43 -10.60
C ALA A 62 -1.45 8.92 -10.78
N LEU A 63 -2.70 8.46 -10.60
CA LEU A 63 -3.09 7.06 -10.80
C LEU A 63 -2.86 6.62 -12.25
N GLY A 64 -3.35 7.39 -13.22
CA GLY A 64 -3.17 7.11 -14.65
C GLY A 64 -1.70 7.11 -15.06
N GLY A 65 -0.91 8.06 -14.55
CA GLY A 65 0.53 8.13 -14.78
C GLY A 65 1.26 6.90 -14.22
N MET A 66 0.96 6.51 -12.98
CA MET A 66 1.55 5.33 -12.35
C MET A 66 1.22 4.03 -13.12
N TYR A 67 -0.04 3.86 -13.51
CA TYR A 67 -0.49 2.68 -14.26
C TYR A 67 0.18 2.56 -15.63
N ARG A 68 0.34 3.68 -16.35
CA ARG A 68 1.01 3.71 -17.66
C ARG A 68 2.50 3.45 -17.57
N GLN A 69 3.15 3.95 -16.53
CA GLN A 69 4.60 3.80 -16.37
C GLN A 69 5.00 2.40 -15.93
N ASN A 70 4.30 1.84 -14.96
CA ASN A 70 4.66 0.55 -14.37
C ASN A 70 3.49 -0.10 -13.64
N ARG A 71 2.97 -1.18 -14.19
CA ARG A 71 1.88 -1.95 -13.56
C ARG A 71 2.26 -2.58 -12.23
N VAL A 72 3.49 -3.04 -12.08
CA VAL A 72 3.99 -3.59 -10.81
C VAL A 72 3.94 -2.53 -9.71
N ARG A 73 4.32 -1.29 -10.03
CA ARG A 73 4.24 -0.18 -9.09
C ARG A 73 2.79 0.11 -8.68
N MET A 74 1.86 0.04 -9.63
CA MET A 74 0.43 0.20 -9.33
C MET A 74 -0.10 -0.94 -8.45
N ASN A 75 0.27 -2.18 -8.73
CA ASN A 75 -0.08 -3.34 -7.91
C ASN A 75 0.45 -3.20 -6.48
N ARG A 76 1.70 -2.76 -6.32
CA ARG A 76 2.29 -2.49 -5.01
C ARG A 76 1.54 -1.40 -4.26
N ALA A 77 1.19 -0.30 -4.91
CA ALA A 77 0.46 0.81 -4.29
C ALA A 77 -0.92 0.36 -3.77
N TYR A 78 -1.63 -0.44 -4.54
CA TYR A 78 -2.92 -1.02 -4.12
C TYR A 78 -2.75 -1.95 -2.92
N LEU A 79 -1.83 -2.89 -3.02
CA LEU A 79 -1.55 -3.85 -1.95
C LEU A 79 -1.05 -3.17 -0.67
N HIS A 80 -0.27 -2.09 -0.80
CA HIS A 80 0.18 -1.26 0.30
C HIS A 80 -1.00 -0.71 1.12
N MET A 81 -2.03 -0.20 0.46
CA MET A 81 -3.26 0.27 1.13
C MET A 81 -4.01 -0.88 1.81
N VAL A 82 -4.13 -2.02 1.15
CA VAL A 82 -4.75 -3.23 1.73
C VAL A 82 -4.04 -3.66 3.02
N LEU A 83 -2.71 -3.70 3.01
CA LEU A 83 -1.92 -4.09 4.17
C LEU A 83 -2.03 -3.10 5.34
N HIS A 84 -2.11 -1.79 5.07
CA HIS A 84 -2.40 -0.81 6.12
C HIS A 84 -3.73 -1.10 6.84
N CYS A 85 -4.73 -1.56 6.11
CA CYS A 85 -6.03 -1.91 6.70
C CYS A 85 -5.95 -3.22 7.49
N ILE A 86 -5.33 -4.27 6.94
CA ILE A 86 -5.16 -5.56 7.61
C ILE A 86 -4.37 -5.41 8.92
N LEU A 87 -3.31 -4.61 8.92
CA LEU A 87 -2.47 -4.37 10.09
C LEU A 87 -3.03 -3.31 11.04
N HIS A 88 -4.21 -2.76 10.73
CA HIS A 88 -4.88 -1.72 11.51
C HIS A 88 -4.06 -0.43 11.73
N HIS A 89 -3.18 -0.09 10.80
CA HIS A 89 -2.33 1.10 10.90
C HIS A 89 -3.14 2.40 10.95
N VAL A 90 -4.29 2.43 10.29
CA VAL A 90 -5.19 3.59 10.24
C VAL A 90 -5.80 3.89 11.61
N THR A 91 -6.08 2.86 12.42
CA THR A 91 -6.83 2.99 13.68
C THR A 91 -5.98 2.86 14.94
N ARG A 92 -4.79 2.28 14.85
CA ARG A 92 -3.96 1.95 16.02
C ARG A 92 -2.91 2.99 16.40
N ARG A 93 -2.87 4.14 15.75
CA ARG A 93 -1.88 5.19 16.08
C ARG A 93 -1.96 5.63 17.54
N LYS A 94 -3.16 5.79 18.08
CA LYS A 94 -3.42 6.30 19.42
C LYS A 94 -2.69 7.65 19.63
N GLY A 95 -1.96 7.82 20.71
CA GLY A 95 -1.20 9.05 21.04
C GLY A 95 0.21 9.13 20.45
N ARG A 96 0.61 8.21 19.55
CA ARG A 96 1.95 8.22 18.94
C ARG A 96 2.12 9.39 17.98
N ASP A 97 3.36 9.86 17.81
CA ASP A 97 3.69 10.87 16.80
C ASP A 97 3.26 10.42 15.41
N LYS A 98 2.55 11.31 14.70
CA LYS A 98 1.95 10.97 13.40
C LYS A 98 2.99 10.63 12.34
N THR A 99 4.05 11.42 12.27
CA THR A 99 5.10 11.26 11.25
C THR A 99 5.87 9.97 11.46
N LEU A 100 6.32 9.72 12.69
CA LEU A 100 7.04 8.49 13.05
C LEU A 100 6.16 7.26 12.88
N TRP A 101 4.88 7.35 13.26
CA TRP A 101 3.93 6.26 13.04
C TRP A 101 3.75 5.92 11.57
N ASN A 102 3.52 6.91 10.71
CA ASN A 102 3.33 6.69 9.29
C ASN A 102 4.57 6.06 8.65
N ILE A 103 5.76 6.60 8.91
CA ILE A 103 7.02 6.04 8.39
C ILE A 103 7.22 4.59 8.85
N SER A 104 6.99 4.30 10.13
CA SER A 104 7.14 2.95 10.67
C SER A 104 6.16 1.96 10.03
N CYS A 105 4.91 2.38 9.83
CA CYS A 105 3.89 1.58 9.16
C CYS A 105 4.24 1.33 7.69
N ASP A 106 4.73 2.34 6.97
CA ASP A 106 5.15 2.21 5.57
C ASP A 106 6.32 1.23 5.43
N ILE A 107 7.32 1.31 6.31
CA ILE A 107 8.45 0.37 6.34
C ILE A 107 7.96 -1.05 6.58
N ALA A 108 7.06 -1.26 7.53
CA ALA A 108 6.51 -2.58 7.85
C ALA A 108 5.76 -3.17 6.65
N VAL A 109 4.90 -2.39 6.01
CA VAL A 109 4.12 -2.81 4.83
C VAL A 109 5.04 -3.15 3.66
N GLU A 110 5.97 -2.25 3.33
CA GLU A 110 6.91 -2.47 2.22
C GLU A 110 7.83 -3.67 2.46
N SER A 111 8.23 -3.92 3.70
CA SER A 111 8.98 -5.12 4.09
C SER A 111 8.20 -6.39 3.80
N ILE A 112 6.92 -6.44 4.14
CA ILE A 112 6.04 -7.59 3.85
C ILE A 112 5.94 -7.82 2.34
N ILE A 113 5.67 -6.77 1.56
CA ILE A 113 5.55 -6.86 0.10
C ILE A 113 6.86 -7.37 -0.53
N ASP A 114 8.00 -6.88 -0.08
CA ASP A 114 9.30 -7.28 -0.61
C ASP A 114 9.65 -8.74 -0.28
N HIS A 115 9.13 -9.30 0.82
CA HIS A 115 9.36 -10.70 1.21
C HIS A 115 8.46 -11.71 0.47
N TRP A 116 7.39 -11.27 -0.17
CA TRP A 116 6.48 -12.19 -0.85
C TRP A 116 6.98 -12.71 -2.21
N HIS A 117 7.98 -12.12 -2.82
CA HIS A 117 8.64 -12.57 -4.05
C HIS A 117 7.69 -12.91 -5.22
N LEU A 118 6.51 -12.28 -5.29
CA LEU A 118 5.55 -12.47 -6.37
C LEU A 118 5.86 -11.54 -7.55
N LYS A 119 5.86 -12.06 -8.77
CA LYS A 119 6.19 -11.28 -9.98
C LYS A 119 5.33 -10.03 -10.16
N CYS A 120 4.05 -10.11 -9.80
CA CYS A 120 3.11 -8.98 -9.94
C CYS A 120 3.41 -7.79 -9.05
N ILE A 121 4.23 -7.97 -8.01
CA ILE A 121 4.65 -6.93 -7.06
C ILE A 121 6.16 -6.83 -6.88
N HIS A 122 6.95 -7.62 -7.62
CA HIS A 122 8.40 -7.63 -7.47
C HIS A 122 9.04 -6.37 -8.05
N MET A 123 9.81 -5.68 -7.23
CA MET A 123 10.70 -4.59 -7.64
C MET A 123 12.09 -4.79 -7.03
N VAL A 124 13.12 -4.36 -7.77
CA VAL A 124 14.49 -4.40 -7.26
C VAL A 124 14.60 -3.47 -6.06
N GLN A 125 15.08 -4.00 -4.93
CA GLN A 125 15.28 -3.23 -3.72
C GLN A 125 16.45 -2.27 -3.89
N THR A 126 16.27 -1.01 -3.47
CA THR A 126 17.36 -0.05 -3.38
C THR A 126 18.32 -0.43 -2.25
N ARG A 127 19.57 0.06 -2.32
CA ARG A 127 20.57 -0.15 -1.27
C ARG A 127 20.06 0.35 0.09
N LEU A 128 19.45 1.54 0.12
CA LEU A 128 18.88 2.12 1.33
C LEU A 128 17.81 1.19 1.95
N ARG A 129 16.94 0.59 1.15
CA ARG A 129 15.93 -0.36 1.62
C ARG A 129 16.54 -1.58 2.28
N LYS A 130 17.54 -2.18 1.64
CA LYS A 130 18.28 -3.33 2.17
C LYS A 130 18.95 -3.00 3.50
N ASP A 131 19.57 -1.83 3.60
CA ASP A 131 20.24 -1.37 4.82
C ASP A 131 19.23 -1.18 5.98
N ILE A 132 18.08 -0.57 5.71
CA ILE A 132 17.00 -0.39 6.71
C ILE A 132 16.49 -1.75 7.21
N TYR A 133 16.18 -2.67 6.30
CA TYR A 133 15.69 -4.00 6.69
C TYR A 133 16.74 -4.78 7.49
N GLY A 134 18.00 -4.73 7.09
CA GLY A 134 19.08 -5.37 7.82
C GLY A 134 19.29 -4.82 9.23
N GLN A 135 19.07 -3.52 9.45
CA GLN A 135 19.10 -2.91 10.78
C GLN A 135 17.92 -3.36 11.64
N LEU A 136 16.71 -3.41 11.07
CA LEU A 136 15.52 -3.86 11.79
C LEU A 136 15.60 -5.33 12.20
N GLU A 137 16.10 -6.20 11.33
CA GLU A 137 16.32 -7.62 11.65
C GLU A 137 17.31 -7.79 12.81
N ARG A 138 18.41 -7.05 12.82
CA ARG A 138 19.38 -7.06 13.92
C ARG A 138 18.75 -6.62 15.25
N LEU A 139 17.93 -5.57 15.25
CA LEU A 139 17.22 -5.11 16.44
C LEU A 139 16.23 -6.16 16.94
N SER A 140 15.51 -6.82 16.04
CA SER A 140 14.58 -7.91 16.37
C SER A 140 15.30 -9.09 17.02
N LEU A 141 16.46 -9.51 16.51
CA LEU A 141 17.28 -10.56 17.09
C LEU A 141 17.81 -10.20 18.46
N ILE A 142 18.19 -8.94 18.71
CA ILE A 142 18.61 -8.46 20.03
C ILE A 142 17.46 -8.56 21.04
N HIS A 143 16.24 -8.18 20.67
CA HIS A 143 15.07 -8.29 21.53
C HIS A 143 14.68 -9.73 21.87
N ILE A 144 14.92 -10.69 20.97
CA ILE A 144 14.67 -12.12 21.21
C ILE A 144 15.74 -12.71 22.16
N SER A 145 16.97 -12.20 22.12
CA SER A 145 18.10 -12.70 22.92
C SER A 145 18.21 -12.05 24.29
N GLU A 146 17.49 -10.96 24.58
CA GLU A 146 17.44 -10.39 25.93
C GLU A 146 16.53 -11.25 26.83
N PRO A 147 17.06 -11.80 27.96
CA PRO A 147 16.19 -12.46 28.90
C PRO A 147 15.20 -11.45 29.48
N THR A 148 13.91 -11.82 29.45
CA THR A 148 12.86 -11.05 30.12
C THR A 148 13.28 -10.80 31.56
N ARG A 149 13.55 -9.52 31.92
CA ARG A 149 13.79 -9.14 33.31
C ARG A 149 12.55 -9.46 34.12
N PRO A 150 12.71 -10.11 35.28
CA PRO A 150 11.60 -10.38 36.20
C PRO A 150 10.98 -9.10 36.75
#